data_3a6bda8267d5b36c15b70c1db50746ad
#
_entry.id   3a6bda8267d5b36c15b70c1db50746ad
#
_cell.length_a   1.000
_cell.length_b   1.000
_cell.length_c   1.000
_cell.angle_alpha   90.00
_cell.angle_beta   90.00
_cell.angle_gamma   90.00
#
_symmetry.space_group_name_H-M   'P 1'
#
loop_
_entity.id
_entity.type
_entity.pdbx_description
1 polymer ?
#
loop_
_entity_poly.entity_id
_entity_poly.type
_entity_poly.pdbx_seq_one_letter_code
_entity_poly.pdbx_strand_id
1 'polypeptide(L)'
;MTRDRLIATRQALVSQLPVTGEMLRGSVVERTVRHSRSCTICAGGGGHPLSVLTVTYAGGRTRQLSMRREQIEEVRRWLGNYHKLREALEEICELNHGLLRPDDAAPRRTRMKRD
;
A
#
# COMPACT_ATOMS: atom_id res chain seq x y z
N MET A 1 -6.21 27.95 6.12
CA MET A 1 -5.54 27.47 7.32
C MET A 1 -4.27 28.28 7.55
N THR A 2 -4.05 28.69 8.77
CA THR A 2 -2.87 29.49 9.07
C THR A 2 -1.63 28.63 9.10
N ARG A 3 -0.48 29.30 8.96
CA ARG A 3 0.80 28.59 9.01
C ARG A 3 0.99 27.84 10.33
N ASP A 4 0.67 28.50 11.44
CA ASP A 4 0.84 27.86 12.74
C ASP A 4 -0.04 26.63 12.88
N ARG A 5 -1.24 26.67 12.34
CA ARG A 5 -2.15 25.56 12.41
C ARG A 5 -1.67 24.40 11.55
N LEU A 6 -1.13 24.73 10.38
CA LEU A 6 -0.57 23.70 9.51
C LEU A 6 0.59 22.98 10.18
N ILE A 7 1.47 23.75 10.83
CA ILE A 7 2.61 23.15 11.52
C ILE A 7 2.14 22.26 12.67
N ALA A 8 1.18 22.74 13.43
CA ALA A 8 0.66 21.96 14.56
C ALA A 8 0.02 20.67 14.08
N THR A 9 -0.78 20.74 13.03
CA THR A 9 -1.43 19.55 12.50
C THR A 9 -0.40 18.56 11.96
N ARG A 10 0.61 19.08 11.27
CA ARG A 10 1.67 18.21 10.74
C ARG A 10 2.40 17.50 11.88
N GLN A 11 2.74 18.22 12.93
CA GLN A 11 3.46 17.63 14.05
C GLN A 11 2.63 16.55 14.74
N ALA A 12 1.33 16.77 14.84
CA ALA A 12 0.45 15.77 15.42
C ALA A 12 0.44 14.50 14.55
N LEU A 13 0.39 14.67 13.24
CA LEU A 13 0.42 13.51 12.34
C LEU A 13 1.74 12.77 12.43
N VAL A 14 2.85 13.50 12.47
CA VAL A 14 4.16 12.87 12.57
C VAL A 14 4.27 12.06 13.85
N SER A 15 3.77 12.58 14.96
CA SER A 15 3.87 11.88 16.23
C SER A 15 2.96 10.66 16.29
N GLN A 16 1.99 10.58 15.39
CA GLN A 16 1.04 9.47 15.37
C GLN A 16 1.24 8.55 14.17
N LEU A 17 2.38 8.62 13.51
CA LEU A 17 2.63 7.75 12.38
C LEU A 17 2.47 6.29 12.78
N PRO A 18 1.71 5.52 12.00
CA PRO A 18 1.46 4.12 12.34
C PRO A 18 2.65 3.23 11.97
N VAL A 19 3.75 3.42 12.67
CA VAL A 19 4.93 2.61 12.46
C VAL A 19 4.93 1.53 13.53
N THR A 20 4.29 0.42 13.23
CA THR A 20 4.17 -0.66 14.20
C THR A 20 4.41 -1.98 13.53
N GLY A 21 5.45 -2.64 13.93
CA GLY A 21 5.71 -3.98 13.45
C GLY A 21 6.03 -4.04 11.97
N GLU A 22 5.69 -5.15 11.40
CA GLU A 22 6.08 -5.47 10.03
C GLU A 22 5.23 -4.76 9.00
N MET A 23 5.84 -4.46 7.88
CA MET A 23 5.16 -3.82 6.76
C MET A 23 5.57 -4.48 5.46
N LEU A 24 4.63 -4.53 4.53
CA LEU A 24 4.92 -5.03 3.20
C LEU A 24 4.31 -4.08 2.18
N ARG A 25 5.04 -3.88 1.10
CA ARG A 25 4.56 -3.15 -0.05
C ARG A 25 4.26 -4.15 -1.16
N GLY A 26 3.14 -3.98 -1.83
CA GLY A 26 2.78 -4.88 -2.91
C GLY A 26 1.30 -5.16 -2.91
N SER A 27 0.91 -6.15 -3.68
CA SER A 27 -0.48 -6.58 -3.74
C SER A 27 -0.56 -8.08 -3.83
N VAL A 28 -1.64 -8.62 -3.29
CA VAL A 28 -1.89 -10.06 -3.33
C VAL A 28 -2.73 -10.35 -4.56
N VAL A 29 -2.23 -11.24 -5.40
CA VAL A 29 -2.92 -11.66 -6.62
C VAL A 29 -3.16 -13.15 -6.54
N GLU A 30 -4.36 -13.57 -6.86
CA GLU A 30 -4.67 -14.99 -6.89
C GLU A 30 -4.59 -15.50 -8.31
N ARG A 31 -3.94 -16.63 -8.48
CA ARG A 31 -3.73 -17.23 -9.78
C ARG A 31 -4.04 -18.72 -9.70
N THR A 32 -4.35 -19.30 -10.83
CA THR A 32 -4.52 -20.74 -10.94
C THR A 32 -3.31 -21.29 -11.67
N VAL A 33 -2.63 -22.24 -11.03
CA VAL A 33 -1.43 -22.83 -11.59
C VAL A 33 -1.70 -24.30 -11.86
N ARG A 34 -1.31 -24.76 -13.04
CA ARG A 34 -1.44 -26.16 -13.41
C ARG A 34 -0.09 -26.84 -13.26
N HIS A 35 -0.11 -27.94 -12.56
CA HIS A 35 1.08 -28.76 -12.39
C HIS A 35 1.13 -29.83 -13.47
N SER A 36 1.95 -30.86 -13.25
CA SER A 36 2.09 -31.94 -14.19
C SER A 36 0.81 -32.78 -14.24
N ARG A 37 0.76 -33.66 -15.22
CA ARG A 37 -0.39 -34.55 -15.39
C ARG A 37 -0.60 -35.47 -14.19
N SER A 38 0.44 -35.70 -13.42
CA SER A 38 0.35 -36.57 -12.26
C SER A 38 -0.38 -35.91 -11.10
N CYS A 39 -0.62 -34.62 -11.15
CA CYS A 39 -1.33 -33.92 -10.09
C CYS A 39 -2.82 -34.19 -10.23
N THR A 40 -3.42 -34.82 -9.23
CA THR A 40 -4.83 -35.18 -9.28
C THR A 40 -5.75 -33.96 -9.38
N ILE A 41 -5.38 -32.88 -8.73
CA ILE A 41 -6.21 -31.67 -8.80
C ILE A 41 -6.16 -31.06 -10.18
N CYS A 42 -4.98 -31.00 -10.79
CA CYS A 42 -4.84 -30.49 -12.14
C CYS A 42 -5.51 -31.41 -13.16
N ALA A 43 -5.43 -32.70 -12.92
CA ALA A 43 -6.08 -33.67 -13.80
C ALA A 43 -7.59 -33.49 -13.82
N GLY A 44 -8.15 -32.98 -12.73
CA GLY A 44 -9.57 -32.67 -12.70
C GLY A 44 -9.94 -31.40 -13.44
N GLY A 45 -8.97 -30.72 -14.06
CA GLY A 45 -9.24 -29.56 -14.89
C GLY A 45 -9.24 -28.23 -14.14
N GLY A 46 -9.14 -28.25 -12.82
CA GLY A 46 -9.25 -27.02 -12.05
C GLY A 46 -7.96 -26.27 -11.77
N GLY A 47 -6.84 -26.97 -11.81
CA GLY A 47 -5.58 -26.37 -11.42
C GLY A 47 -5.50 -26.11 -9.95
N HIS A 48 -4.43 -25.49 -9.52
CA HIS A 48 -4.21 -25.16 -8.12
C HIS A 48 -4.38 -23.66 -7.90
N PRO A 49 -5.15 -23.27 -6.89
CA PRO A 49 -5.17 -21.85 -6.52
C PRO A 49 -3.83 -21.50 -5.87
N LEU A 50 -3.32 -20.34 -6.24
CA LEU A 50 -2.04 -19.86 -5.72
C LEU A 50 -2.14 -18.38 -5.44
N SER A 51 -1.77 -17.98 -4.24
CA SER A 51 -1.71 -16.58 -3.89
C SER A 51 -0.27 -16.10 -4.02
N VAL A 52 -0.10 -14.97 -4.70
CA VAL A 52 1.21 -14.43 -5.01
C VAL A 52 1.27 -13.00 -4.55
N LEU A 53 2.32 -12.66 -3.83
CA LEU A 53 2.60 -11.26 -3.50
C LEU A 53 3.41 -10.66 -4.64
N THR A 54 2.85 -9.64 -5.26
CA THR A 54 3.50 -8.97 -6.39
C THR A 54 4.02 -7.62 -5.93
N VAL A 55 5.30 -7.37 -6.16
CA VAL A 55 5.94 -6.12 -5.78
C VAL A 55 6.58 -5.52 -7.02
N THR A 56 6.25 -4.27 -7.31
CA THR A 56 6.83 -3.56 -8.45
C THR A 56 7.85 -2.56 -7.94
N TYR A 57 9.02 -2.58 -8.55
CA TYR A 57 10.12 -1.70 -8.16
C TYR A 57 10.30 -0.59 -9.19
N ALA A 58 11.12 0.39 -8.81
CA ALA A 58 11.45 1.47 -9.71
C ALA A 58 12.04 0.88 -11.00
N GLY A 59 11.68 1.45 -12.14
CA GLY A 59 12.13 0.93 -13.41
C GLY A 59 11.23 -0.13 -13.99
N GLY A 60 10.13 -0.43 -13.32
CA GLY A 60 9.14 -1.36 -13.85
C GLY A 60 9.40 -2.82 -13.56
N ARG A 61 10.45 -3.13 -12.83
CA ARG A 61 10.71 -4.52 -12.46
C ARG A 61 9.68 -5.03 -11.47
N THR A 62 9.28 -6.26 -11.64
CA THR A 62 8.27 -6.88 -10.78
C THR A 62 8.84 -8.15 -10.17
N ARG A 63 8.58 -8.33 -8.90
CA ARG A 63 8.96 -9.55 -8.21
C ARG A 63 7.71 -10.23 -7.71
N GLN A 64 7.66 -11.55 -7.84
CA GLN A 64 6.53 -12.33 -7.38
C GLN A 64 7.00 -13.34 -6.35
N LEU A 65 6.26 -13.41 -5.25
CA LEU A 65 6.59 -14.30 -4.16
C LEU A 65 5.37 -15.16 -3.88
N SER A 66 5.52 -16.47 -4.08
CA SER A 66 4.43 -17.39 -3.76
C SER A 66 4.24 -17.45 -2.25
N MET A 67 2.99 -17.51 -1.84
CA MET A 67 2.67 -17.54 -0.42
C MET A 67 1.96 -18.83 -0.06
N ARG A 68 2.29 -19.34 1.12
CA ARG A 68 1.53 -20.44 1.67
C ARG A 68 0.22 -19.92 2.23
N ARG A 69 -0.77 -20.80 2.27
CA ARG A 69 -2.09 -20.39 2.71
C ARG A 69 -2.06 -19.77 4.10
N GLU A 70 -1.28 -20.33 5.01
CA GLU A 70 -1.24 -19.83 6.37
C GLU A 70 -0.54 -18.50 6.51
N GLN A 71 0.10 -18.02 5.47
CA GLN A 71 0.77 -16.70 5.48
C GLN A 71 -0.12 -15.58 4.97
N ILE A 72 -1.19 -15.92 4.27
CA ILE A 72 -1.96 -14.91 3.53
C ILE A 72 -2.55 -13.84 4.45
N GLU A 73 -3.12 -14.26 5.58
CA GLU A 73 -3.74 -13.31 6.48
C GLU A 73 -2.72 -12.37 7.09
N GLU A 74 -1.58 -12.91 7.46
CA GLU A 74 -0.52 -12.08 8.02
C GLU A 74 0.03 -11.11 6.99
N VAL A 75 0.22 -11.58 5.76
CA VAL A 75 0.69 -10.71 4.68
C VAL A 75 -0.29 -9.58 4.43
N ARG A 76 -1.60 -9.87 4.44
CA ARG A 76 -2.59 -8.82 4.27
C ARG A 76 -2.53 -7.78 5.38
N ARG A 77 -2.26 -8.22 6.60
CA ARG A 77 -2.12 -7.29 7.73
C ARG A 77 -0.90 -6.40 7.54
N TRP A 78 0.22 -6.97 7.10
CA TRP A 78 1.43 -6.19 6.86
C TRP A 78 1.24 -5.19 5.71
N LEU A 79 0.51 -5.59 4.69
CA LEU A 79 0.18 -4.68 3.60
C LEU A 79 -0.70 -3.54 4.10
N GLY A 80 -1.64 -3.84 4.97
CA GLY A 80 -2.48 -2.81 5.57
C GLY A 80 -1.68 -1.82 6.40
N ASN A 81 -0.67 -2.31 7.12
CA ASN A 81 0.20 -1.43 7.89
C ASN A 81 0.94 -0.46 6.96
N TYR A 82 1.42 -0.96 5.84
CA TYR A 82 2.09 -0.10 4.88
C TYR A 82 1.14 0.95 4.30
N HIS A 83 -0.08 0.54 3.96
CA HIS A 83 -1.05 1.47 3.40
C HIS A 83 -1.40 2.59 4.37
N LYS A 84 -1.56 2.26 5.65
CA LYS A 84 -1.84 3.28 6.65
C LYS A 84 -0.70 4.28 6.77
N LEU A 85 0.52 3.79 6.77
CA LEU A 85 1.67 4.68 6.82
C LEU A 85 1.73 5.56 5.59
N ARG A 86 1.48 4.98 4.43
CA ARG A 86 1.53 5.74 3.19
C ARG A 86 0.49 6.86 3.19
N GLU A 87 -0.71 6.58 3.65
CA GLU A 87 -1.75 7.59 3.73
C GLU A 87 -1.34 8.74 4.66
N ALA A 88 -0.73 8.39 5.78
CA ALA A 88 -0.27 9.41 6.72
C ALA A 88 0.82 10.27 6.10
N LEU A 89 1.75 9.65 5.37
CA LEU A 89 2.79 10.39 4.70
C LEU A 89 2.24 11.33 3.64
N GLU A 90 1.24 10.88 2.88
CA GLU A 90 0.61 11.73 1.88
C GLU A 90 -0.06 12.94 2.53
N GLU A 91 -0.70 12.72 3.65
CA GLU A 91 -1.34 13.82 4.38
C GLU A 91 -0.32 14.85 4.84
N ILE A 92 0.81 14.36 5.34
CA ILE A 92 1.89 15.26 5.76
C ILE A 92 2.40 16.07 4.58
N CYS A 93 2.54 15.44 3.43
CA CYS A 93 2.99 16.14 2.22
C CYS A 93 1.99 17.23 1.83
N GLU A 94 0.71 16.95 1.91
CA GLU A 94 -0.30 17.95 1.59
C GLU A 94 -0.22 19.15 2.52
N LEU A 95 0.00 18.90 3.80
CA LEU A 95 0.15 20.00 4.75
C LEU A 95 1.39 20.83 4.44
N ASN A 96 2.46 20.16 4.03
CA ASN A 96 3.69 20.88 3.67
C ASN A 96 3.49 21.72 2.41
N HIS A 97 2.66 21.25 1.48
CA HIS A 97 2.32 22.07 0.31
C HIS A 97 1.65 23.36 0.77
N GLY A 98 0.76 23.27 1.73
CA GLY A 98 0.09 24.45 2.26
C GLY A 98 1.06 25.41 2.93
N LEU A 99 2.12 24.87 3.53
CA LEU A 99 3.12 25.72 4.15
C LEU A 99 3.96 26.48 3.12
N LEU A 100 4.13 25.90 1.95
CA LEU A 100 4.86 26.57 0.88
C LEU A 100 4.05 27.71 0.30
N ARG A 101 2.74 27.62 0.26
CA ARG A 101 1.86 28.64 -0.27
C ARG A 101 0.65 28.87 0.63
N PRO A 102 0.87 29.39 1.81
CA PRO A 102 -0.21 29.53 2.75
C PRO A 102 -1.33 30.46 2.29
N ASP A 103 -1.00 31.44 1.46
CA ASP A 103 -2.00 32.39 0.97
C ASP A 103 -2.84 31.82 -0.16
N ASP A 104 -2.34 30.79 -0.82
CA ASP A 104 -3.04 30.13 -1.91
C ASP A 104 -3.74 28.89 -1.44
N ALA A 105 -3.75 28.68 -0.19
CA ALA A 105 -4.27 27.45 0.35
C ALA A 105 -5.76 27.32 0.16
N ALA A 106 -6.30 28.19 -0.53
CA ALA A 106 -7.60 27.98 -0.83
C ALA A 106 -7.80 26.89 -1.72
N PRO A 107 -8.37 26.35 -1.69
CA PRO A 107 -8.75 25.40 -2.24
C PRO A 107 -8.72 24.76 -3.29
N ARG A 108 -8.32 24.81 -3.63
CA ARG A 108 -8.42 24.13 -4.62
C ARG A 108 -8.31 22.88 -4.61
N ARG A 109 -8.39 23.00 -4.24
CA ARG A 109 -8.29 21.91 -4.18
C ARG A 109 -8.54 20.93 -4.54
N THR A 110 -8.76 20.98 -4.76
CA THR A 110 -9.13 20.05 -5.03
C THR A 110 -8.84 19.18 -5.57
N ARG A 111 -8.60 19.34 -5.89
CA ARG A 111 -8.31 18.46 -6.32
C ARG A 111 -7.63 17.63 -6.63
N MET A 112 -7.44 17.68 -6.64
CA MET A 112 -6.88 16.88 -6.78
C MET A 112 -6.73 15.81 -7.04
N LYS A 113 -6.89 15.77 -7.26
CA LYS A 113 -6.84 14.76 -7.37
C LYS A 113 -6.31 13.94 -7.85
N ARG A 114 -6.07 13.83 -8.06
CA ARG A 114 -5.50 12.99 -8.30
C ARG A 114 -5.18 12.07 -8.62
N ASP A 115 -5.04 12.20 -8.65
CA ASP A 115 -4.77 11.24 -8.81
C ASP A 115 -4.48 10.66 -8.77
#